data_c55a94576d02ab2a9bde0d0ee48ee001
#
_entry.id   c55a94576d02ab2a9bde0d0ee48ee001
#
_cell.length_a   1.000
_cell.length_b   1.000
_cell.length_c   1.000
_cell.angle_alpha   90.00
_cell.angle_beta   90.00
_cell.angle_gamma   90.00
#
_symmetry.space_group_name_H-M   'P 1'
#
loop_
_entity.id
_entity.type
_entity.pdbx_description
1 polymer ?
#
loop_
_entity_poly.entity_id
_entity_poly.type
_entity_poly.pdbx_seq_one_letter_code
_entity_poly.pdbx_strand_id
1 'polypeptide(L)'
;MRPLAVIGNVNVDLIVGPVAPWPKAGTETVVDHDDLRVGGQAGNTALAWQALGIDFEIAANLGDDQFGRWLREAFGRRAQKWPVRPEGTTLSVGMTHPDGERTFFTTRGHLPRFSLGDVLAVVDGKRLSGGYALLCGSFLTDDLTRDYDAFFDWAEAHRIAVALDTGWPIDGWTEANCAAARGWLSRCELALFNEVETTTLAGLASPAEAARKIRDGMRSGATVVVKRGPDGAIAIGPDGRLIEAAAPRVTVVDTIGAGDVFNAAFLAALAQGRPLEDCLCAAIQVASRAISTLPRDYGGPIQFEDAAHERA
;
A
#
# COMPACT_ATOMS: atom_id res chain seq x y z
N MET A 1 -18.54 -10.15 4.13
CA MET A 1 -17.20 -9.52 4.06
C MET A 1 -17.15 -8.34 5.02
N ARG A 2 -16.10 -8.18 5.82
CA ARG A 2 -15.88 -7.00 6.68
C ARG A 2 -15.63 -5.77 5.80
N PRO A 3 -16.11 -4.57 6.19
CA PRO A 3 -15.90 -3.36 5.39
C PRO A 3 -14.42 -2.96 5.32
N LEU A 4 -14.05 -2.31 4.22
CA LEU A 4 -12.67 -1.91 3.92
C LEU A 4 -12.58 -0.41 3.62
N ALA A 5 -11.51 0.22 4.10
CA ALA A 5 -11.10 1.55 3.69
C ALA A 5 -9.59 1.61 3.45
N VAL A 6 -9.16 2.46 2.53
CA VAL A 6 -7.77 2.87 2.37
C VAL A 6 -7.64 4.37 2.58
N ILE A 7 -6.62 4.76 3.32
CA ILE A 7 -6.36 6.15 3.76
C ILE A 7 -4.90 6.46 3.49
N GLY A 8 -4.63 7.43 2.63
CA GLY A 8 -3.24 7.75 2.31
C GLY A 8 -3.05 8.51 1.00
N ASN A 9 -1.84 8.38 0.46
CA ASN A 9 -1.41 9.12 -0.70
C ASN A 9 -2.02 8.61 -2.00
N VAL A 10 -2.57 9.53 -2.78
CA VAL A 10 -2.95 9.35 -4.18
C VAL A 10 -2.25 10.44 -4.98
N ASN A 11 -1.44 10.08 -5.95
CA ASN A 11 -0.66 10.99 -6.77
C ASN A 11 -0.64 10.54 -8.24
N VAL A 12 0.08 11.26 -9.06
CA VAL A 12 0.32 10.87 -10.46
C VAL A 12 1.72 10.31 -10.58
N ASP A 13 1.86 9.15 -11.22
CA ASP A 13 3.16 8.58 -11.59
C ASP A 13 3.36 8.74 -13.10
N LEU A 14 4.50 9.30 -13.49
CA LEU A 14 5.00 9.30 -14.86
C LEU A 14 6.22 8.39 -14.92
N ILE A 15 6.09 7.24 -15.55
CA ILE A 15 7.18 6.28 -15.69
C ILE A 15 7.80 6.46 -17.07
N VAL A 16 9.11 6.64 -17.13
CA VAL A 16 9.83 6.82 -18.39
C VAL A 16 11.04 5.89 -18.43
N GLY A 17 11.47 5.51 -19.64
CA GLY A 17 12.69 4.73 -19.80
C GLY A 17 12.70 3.75 -20.97
N PRO A 18 13.65 2.82 -20.98
CA PRO A 18 14.80 2.75 -20.07
C PRO A 18 15.80 3.88 -20.29
N VAL A 19 16.46 4.32 -19.21
CA VAL A 19 17.48 5.37 -19.22
C VAL A 19 18.84 4.76 -18.96
N ALA A 20 19.72 4.81 -19.96
CA ALA A 20 21.13 4.42 -19.84
C ALA A 20 21.97 5.02 -20.96
N PRO A 21 23.18 5.55 -20.66
CA PRO A 21 23.69 5.81 -19.30
C PRO A 21 22.90 6.92 -18.60
N TRP A 22 23.23 7.20 -17.32
CA TRP A 22 22.62 8.33 -16.61
C TRP A 22 22.83 9.63 -17.40
N PRO A 23 21.80 10.46 -17.60
CA PRO A 23 21.88 11.65 -18.44
C PRO A 23 22.93 12.63 -17.95
N LYS A 24 23.70 13.18 -18.89
CA LYS A 24 24.65 14.25 -18.59
C LYS A 24 23.91 15.58 -18.45
N ALA A 25 24.29 16.36 -17.45
CA ALA A 25 23.70 17.69 -17.24
C ALA A 25 23.83 18.56 -18.50
N GLY A 26 22.74 19.25 -18.88
CA GLY A 26 22.66 20.11 -20.06
C GLY A 26 22.43 19.37 -21.37
N THR A 27 22.08 18.08 -21.35
CA THR A 27 21.73 17.31 -22.55
C THR A 27 20.27 16.87 -22.52
N GLU A 28 19.73 16.56 -23.70
CA GLU A 28 18.45 15.91 -23.88
C GLU A 28 18.66 14.40 -24.00
N THR A 29 17.75 13.61 -23.40
CA THR A 29 17.74 12.16 -23.53
C THR A 29 16.37 11.74 -24.03
N VAL A 30 16.35 11.07 -25.16
CA VAL A 30 15.12 10.45 -25.71
C VAL A 30 14.96 9.07 -25.10
N VAL A 31 13.77 8.76 -24.64
CA VAL A 31 13.39 7.45 -24.09
C VAL A 31 12.35 6.77 -24.97
N ASP A 32 12.30 5.44 -24.94
CA ASP A 32 11.46 4.65 -25.83
C ASP A 32 10.03 4.46 -25.28
N HIS A 33 9.85 4.70 -23.98
CA HIS A 33 8.58 4.41 -23.31
C HIS A 33 8.23 5.46 -22.27
N ASP A 34 6.95 5.83 -22.22
CA ASP A 34 6.34 6.60 -21.13
C ASP A 34 4.99 5.99 -20.74
N ASP A 35 4.64 6.11 -19.46
CA ASP A 35 3.35 5.69 -18.92
C ASP A 35 2.90 6.69 -17.83
N LEU A 36 1.80 7.40 -18.10
CA LEU A 36 1.19 8.32 -17.15
C LEU A 36 -0.01 7.63 -16.48
N ARG A 37 0.06 7.45 -15.18
CA ARG A 37 -0.95 6.69 -14.44
C ARG A 37 -1.24 7.22 -13.05
N VAL A 38 -2.34 6.73 -12.48
CA VAL A 38 -2.62 6.91 -11.05
C VAL A 38 -1.53 6.21 -10.26
N GLY A 39 -0.97 6.93 -9.29
CA GLY A 39 0.06 6.45 -8.38
C GLY A 39 -0.33 6.62 -6.92
N GLY A 40 0.65 6.37 -6.06
CA GLY A 40 0.49 6.38 -4.61
C GLY A 40 -0.06 5.07 -4.06
N GLN A 41 0.34 4.74 -2.83
CA GLN A 41 -0.03 3.46 -2.21
C GLN A 41 -1.55 3.31 -2.08
N ALA A 42 -2.25 4.37 -1.63
CA ALA A 42 -3.71 4.35 -1.56
C ALA A 42 -4.35 4.27 -2.96
N GLY A 43 -3.77 4.96 -3.95
CA GLY A 43 -4.24 4.91 -5.33
C GLY A 43 -4.14 3.51 -5.93
N ASN A 44 -2.97 2.90 -5.86
CA ASN A 44 -2.73 1.54 -6.37
C ASN A 44 -3.60 0.49 -5.67
N THR A 45 -3.72 0.56 -4.33
CA THR A 45 -4.60 -0.34 -3.56
C THR A 45 -6.05 -0.20 -3.99
N ALA A 46 -6.54 1.03 -4.15
CA ALA A 46 -7.92 1.30 -4.55
C ALA A 46 -8.23 0.81 -5.98
N LEU A 47 -7.30 1.00 -6.93
CA LEU A 47 -7.45 0.48 -8.28
C LEU A 47 -7.49 -1.06 -8.29
N ALA A 48 -6.66 -1.71 -7.48
CA ALA A 48 -6.69 -3.17 -7.33
C ALA A 48 -8.04 -3.63 -6.74
N TRP A 49 -8.53 -3.00 -5.67
CA TRP A 49 -9.86 -3.32 -5.12
C TRP A 49 -10.99 -3.09 -6.12
N GLN A 50 -10.91 -2.00 -6.91
CA GLN A 50 -11.91 -1.73 -7.95
C GLN A 50 -11.93 -2.85 -9.01
N ALA A 51 -10.77 -3.28 -9.47
CA ALA A 51 -10.65 -4.37 -10.46
C ALA A 51 -11.07 -5.73 -9.89
N LEU A 52 -10.82 -5.96 -8.59
CA LEU A 52 -11.25 -7.17 -7.87
C LEU A 52 -12.75 -7.15 -7.48
N GLY A 53 -13.49 -6.09 -7.82
CA GLY A 53 -14.92 -5.97 -7.50
C GLY A 53 -15.22 -5.78 -6.01
N ILE A 54 -14.26 -5.30 -5.23
CA ILE A 54 -14.39 -5.05 -3.80
C ILE A 54 -15.09 -3.72 -3.55
N ASP A 55 -16.04 -3.67 -2.60
CA ASP A 55 -16.60 -2.41 -2.10
C ASP A 55 -15.69 -1.85 -0.99
N PHE A 56 -15.34 -0.55 -1.10
CA PHE A 56 -14.41 0.12 -0.19
C PHE A 56 -14.63 1.62 -0.14
N GLU A 57 -14.15 2.24 0.91
CA GLU A 57 -13.98 3.69 1.02
C GLU A 57 -12.51 4.07 0.80
N ILE A 58 -12.27 5.24 0.24
CA ILE A 58 -10.91 5.79 0.07
C ILE A 58 -10.89 7.25 0.47
N ALA A 59 -10.01 7.60 1.41
CA ALA A 59 -9.74 8.98 1.80
C ALA A 59 -8.37 9.43 1.27
N ALA A 60 -8.38 10.51 0.51
CA ALA A 60 -7.21 11.19 -0.03
C ALA A 60 -7.52 12.69 -0.21
N ASN A 61 -6.56 13.46 -0.71
CA ASN A 61 -6.74 14.84 -1.14
C ASN A 61 -6.24 15.01 -2.58
N LEU A 62 -6.46 16.17 -3.18
CA LEU A 62 -6.14 16.51 -4.56
C LEU A 62 -5.43 17.86 -4.64
N GLY A 63 -4.59 18.06 -5.66
CA GLY A 63 -4.09 19.36 -6.05
C GLY A 63 -5.11 20.14 -6.90
N ASP A 64 -5.00 21.48 -6.92
CA ASP A 64 -5.84 22.34 -7.76
C ASP A 64 -5.21 22.56 -9.14
N ASP A 65 -5.13 21.47 -9.90
CA ASP A 65 -4.58 21.48 -11.26
C ASP A 65 -5.25 20.43 -12.17
N GLN A 66 -4.73 20.30 -13.39
CA GLN A 66 -5.25 19.31 -14.37
C GLN A 66 -5.11 17.87 -13.88
N PHE A 67 -4.03 17.55 -13.15
CA PHE A 67 -3.79 16.21 -12.62
C PHE A 67 -4.73 15.89 -11.45
N GLY A 68 -5.02 16.86 -10.58
CA GLY A 68 -6.02 16.67 -9.52
C GLY A 68 -7.43 16.43 -10.09
N ARG A 69 -7.80 17.12 -11.18
CA ARG A 69 -9.07 16.85 -11.88
C ARG A 69 -9.08 15.43 -12.50
N TRP A 70 -7.99 15.04 -13.15
CA TRP A 70 -7.85 13.71 -13.74
C TRP A 70 -7.92 12.59 -12.68
N LEU A 71 -7.24 12.75 -11.53
CA LEU A 71 -7.35 11.81 -10.40
C LEU A 71 -8.79 11.72 -9.88
N ARG A 72 -9.49 12.86 -9.77
CA ARG A 72 -10.91 12.87 -9.36
C ARG A 72 -11.79 12.07 -10.32
N GLU A 73 -11.56 12.20 -11.62
CA GLU A 73 -12.28 11.44 -12.64
C GLU A 73 -11.98 9.94 -12.56
N ALA A 74 -10.72 9.55 -12.33
CA ALA A 74 -10.29 8.16 -12.20
C ALA A 74 -11.01 7.43 -11.04
N PHE A 75 -11.29 8.12 -9.94
CA PHE A 75 -11.99 7.56 -8.77
C PHE A 75 -13.50 7.86 -8.74
N GLY A 76 -13.97 8.75 -9.60
CA GLY A 76 -15.39 9.07 -9.78
C GLY A 76 -16.10 9.42 -8.47
N ARG A 77 -17.15 8.65 -8.12
CA ARG A 77 -17.95 8.92 -6.89
C ARG A 77 -17.14 8.83 -5.61
N ARG A 78 -16.10 8.03 -5.56
CA ARG A 78 -15.26 7.85 -4.36
C ARG A 78 -14.45 9.11 -4.04
N ALA A 79 -14.08 9.90 -5.07
CA ALA A 79 -13.32 11.13 -4.92
C ALA A 79 -14.18 12.39 -4.76
N GLN A 80 -15.51 12.29 -4.73
CA GLN A 80 -16.40 13.47 -4.66
C GLN A 80 -16.16 14.34 -3.43
N LYS A 81 -15.85 13.73 -2.30
CA LYS A 81 -15.61 14.40 -1.02
C LYS A 81 -14.14 14.72 -0.75
N TRP A 82 -13.23 14.36 -1.66
CA TRP A 82 -11.82 14.64 -1.45
C TRP A 82 -11.57 16.15 -1.52
N PRO A 83 -10.89 16.73 -0.53
CA PRO A 83 -10.58 18.15 -0.54
C PRO A 83 -9.56 18.47 -1.64
N VAL A 84 -9.70 19.64 -2.22
CA VAL A 84 -8.74 20.21 -3.16
C VAL A 84 -7.86 21.19 -2.42
N ARG A 85 -6.55 21.08 -2.62
CA ARG A 85 -5.54 21.94 -2.01
C ARG A 85 -4.97 22.90 -3.05
N PRO A 86 -4.59 24.13 -2.67
CA PRO A 86 -4.01 25.10 -3.61
C PRO A 86 -2.64 24.66 -4.15
N GLU A 87 -1.99 23.74 -3.47
CA GLU A 87 -0.77 23.11 -3.94
C GLU A 87 -1.05 22.25 -5.18
N GLY A 88 -0.11 22.23 -6.14
CA GLY A 88 -0.21 21.35 -7.30
C GLY A 88 -0.21 19.87 -6.92
N THR A 89 -0.74 19.03 -7.79
CA THR A 89 -0.75 17.58 -7.59
C THR A 89 0.66 17.04 -7.48
N THR A 90 0.89 16.17 -6.50
CA THR A 90 2.16 15.43 -6.38
C THR A 90 2.36 14.57 -7.62
N LEU A 91 3.51 14.76 -8.26
CA LEU A 91 3.97 14.00 -9.42
C LEU A 91 5.23 13.23 -9.03
N SER A 92 5.21 11.90 -9.24
CA SER A 92 6.38 11.04 -9.14
C SER A 92 6.84 10.66 -10.55
N VAL A 93 8.02 11.11 -10.94
CA VAL A 93 8.66 10.69 -12.19
C VAL A 93 9.57 9.52 -11.87
N GLY A 94 9.24 8.34 -12.37
CA GLY A 94 10.02 7.12 -12.24
C GLY A 94 10.82 6.85 -13.49
N MET A 95 12.13 6.86 -13.40
CA MET A 95 13.03 6.44 -14.49
C MET A 95 13.38 4.97 -14.29
N THR A 96 13.12 4.15 -15.31
CA THR A 96 13.54 2.75 -15.34
C THR A 96 14.94 2.64 -15.93
N HIS A 97 15.71 1.66 -15.44
CA HIS A 97 17.06 1.37 -15.93
C HIS A 97 17.10 -0.02 -16.60
N PRO A 98 18.10 -0.28 -17.49
CA PRO A 98 18.19 -1.56 -18.21
C PRO A 98 18.36 -2.80 -17.33
N ASP A 99 18.86 -2.63 -16.10
CA ASP A 99 19.02 -3.66 -15.08
C ASP A 99 17.73 -3.94 -14.29
N GLY A 100 16.64 -3.20 -14.60
CA GLY A 100 15.35 -3.29 -13.92
C GLY A 100 15.23 -2.41 -12.67
N GLU A 101 16.30 -1.71 -12.28
CA GLU A 101 16.26 -0.72 -11.19
C GLU A 101 15.53 0.56 -11.61
N ARG A 102 15.18 1.39 -10.64
CA ARG A 102 14.38 2.60 -10.84
C ARG A 102 14.86 3.73 -9.96
N THR A 103 14.76 4.94 -10.51
CA THR A 103 15.02 6.18 -9.78
C THR A 103 13.77 7.04 -9.81
N PHE A 104 13.34 7.56 -8.67
CA PHE A 104 12.15 8.41 -8.57
C PHE A 104 12.51 9.85 -8.22
N PHE A 105 11.80 10.79 -8.87
CA PHE A 105 11.77 12.20 -8.51
C PHE A 105 10.32 12.55 -8.16
N THR A 106 10.06 12.82 -6.89
CA THR A 106 8.71 13.10 -6.41
C THR A 106 8.60 14.55 -5.93
N THR A 107 7.64 15.29 -6.46
CA THR A 107 7.29 16.62 -5.94
C THR A 107 6.50 16.49 -4.65
N ARG A 108 6.64 17.42 -3.70
CA ARG A 108 5.85 17.37 -2.46
C ARG A 108 4.36 17.56 -2.73
N GLY A 109 3.99 18.54 -3.54
CA GLY A 109 2.63 18.83 -3.95
C GLY A 109 1.63 18.89 -2.80
N HIS A 110 0.43 18.36 -3.06
CA HIS A 110 -0.73 18.42 -2.15
C HIS A 110 -0.70 17.42 -0.99
N LEU A 111 0.08 16.34 -1.09
CA LEU A 111 0.05 15.22 -0.13
C LEU A 111 0.33 15.63 1.33
N PRO A 112 1.29 16.52 1.64
CA PRO A 112 1.54 16.94 3.01
C PRO A 112 0.34 17.61 3.69
N ARG A 113 -0.62 18.12 2.93
CA ARG A 113 -1.83 18.80 3.41
C ARG A 113 -3.02 17.86 3.65
N PHE A 114 -2.84 16.57 3.46
CA PHE A 114 -3.86 15.59 3.80
C PHE A 114 -3.95 15.44 5.31
N SER A 115 -5.13 15.69 5.89
CA SER A 115 -5.34 15.81 7.33
C SER A 115 -6.32 14.77 7.89
N LEU A 116 -6.34 14.60 9.21
CA LEU A 116 -7.35 13.79 9.88
C LEU A 116 -8.78 14.31 9.61
N GLY A 117 -8.96 15.63 9.57
CA GLY A 117 -10.27 16.23 9.21
C GLY A 117 -10.76 15.76 7.84
N ASP A 118 -9.85 15.63 6.87
CA ASP A 118 -10.17 15.12 5.54
C ASP A 118 -10.60 13.65 5.56
N VAL A 119 -9.93 12.83 6.36
CA VAL A 119 -10.29 11.42 6.58
C VAL A 119 -11.70 11.31 7.15
N LEU A 120 -11.99 12.06 8.22
CA LEU A 120 -13.28 12.01 8.92
C LEU A 120 -14.43 12.56 8.07
N ALA A 121 -14.15 13.42 7.10
CA ALA A 121 -15.16 13.93 6.16
C ALA A 121 -15.56 12.89 5.09
N VAL A 122 -14.70 11.91 4.82
CA VAL A 122 -14.86 10.91 3.76
C VAL A 122 -15.29 9.56 4.32
N VAL A 123 -14.56 9.06 5.34
CA VAL A 123 -14.76 7.72 5.90
C VAL A 123 -15.84 7.75 6.99
N ASP A 124 -16.89 6.96 6.79
CA ASP A 124 -17.94 6.79 7.81
C ASP A 124 -17.52 5.70 8.82
N GLY A 125 -17.10 6.12 10.01
CA GLY A 125 -16.68 5.21 11.07
C GLY A 125 -17.72 4.20 11.50
N LYS A 126 -19.02 4.53 11.40
CA LYS A 126 -20.11 3.57 11.70
C LYS A 126 -20.21 2.49 10.62
N ARG A 127 -20.12 2.91 9.35
CA ARG A 127 -20.14 1.98 8.22
C ARG A 127 -18.90 1.08 8.21
N LEU A 128 -17.73 1.62 8.58
CA LEU A 128 -16.47 0.86 8.65
C LEU A 128 -16.32 0.02 9.92
N SER A 129 -17.26 0.12 10.86
CA SER A 129 -17.20 -0.58 12.15
C SER A 129 -17.02 -2.09 11.99
N GLY A 130 -16.06 -2.66 12.70
CA GLY A 130 -15.66 -4.06 12.58
C GLY A 130 -14.86 -4.38 11.31
N GLY A 131 -14.56 -3.39 10.50
CA GLY A 131 -13.77 -3.50 9.26
C GLY A 131 -12.28 -3.28 9.43
N TYR A 132 -11.61 -3.01 8.31
CA TYR A 132 -10.19 -2.69 8.25
C TYR A 132 -9.97 -1.34 7.58
N ALA A 133 -9.09 -0.53 8.16
CA ALA A 133 -8.54 0.66 7.52
C ALA A 133 -7.07 0.40 7.19
N LEU A 134 -6.70 0.43 5.90
CA LEU A 134 -5.30 0.47 5.49
C LEU A 134 -4.83 1.91 5.54
N LEU A 135 -3.90 2.19 6.44
CA LEU A 135 -3.19 3.46 6.54
C LEU A 135 -1.86 3.33 5.80
N CYS A 136 -1.63 4.19 4.81
CA CYS A 136 -0.44 4.09 3.96
C CYS A 136 0.11 5.45 3.54
N GLY A 137 1.38 5.50 3.09
CA GLY A 137 2.03 6.73 2.67
C GLY A 137 2.36 7.69 3.81
N SER A 138 2.62 7.17 5.01
CA SER A 138 2.79 7.93 6.26
C SER A 138 3.84 9.04 6.17
N PHE A 139 4.93 8.83 5.42
CA PHE A 139 6.02 9.79 5.28
C PHE A 139 5.80 10.84 4.17
N LEU A 140 4.61 10.84 3.54
CA LEU A 140 4.21 11.82 2.52
C LEU A 140 3.00 12.65 2.94
N THR A 141 2.30 12.27 4.02
CA THR A 141 1.06 12.88 4.49
C THR A 141 1.26 13.56 5.84
N ASP A 142 2.10 14.60 5.86
CA ASP A 142 2.62 15.23 7.08
C ASP A 142 1.53 15.66 8.08
N ASP A 143 0.45 16.30 7.60
CA ASP A 143 -0.62 16.79 8.47
C ASP A 143 -1.40 15.64 9.11
N LEU A 144 -1.71 14.58 8.35
CA LEU A 144 -2.37 13.39 8.89
C LEU A 144 -1.46 12.63 9.86
N THR A 145 -0.19 12.46 9.50
CA THR A 145 0.78 11.73 10.34
C THR A 145 0.96 12.38 11.71
N ARG A 146 0.88 13.71 11.77
CA ARG A 146 0.93 14.47 13.03
C ARG A 146 -0.23 14.15 13.96
N ASP A 147 -1.38 13.78 13.38
CA ASP A 147 -2.62 13.47 14.08
C ASP A 147 -2.89 11.95 14.20
N TYR A 148 -1.88 11.09 13.98
CA TYR A 148 -2.07 9.64 14.02
C TYR A 148 -2.60 9.11 15.35
N ASP A 149 -2.21 9.68 16.48
CA ASP A 149 -2.76 9.29 17.78
C ASP A 149 -4.27 9.50 17.84
N ALA A 150 -4.74 10.67 17.37
CA ALA A 150 -6.18 10.96 17.30
C ALA A 150 -6.90 10.06 16.25
N PHE A 151 -6.22 9.72 15.15
CA PHE A 151 -6.75 8.73 14.20
C PHE A 151 -6.90 7.34 14.83
N PHE A 152 -5.90 6.86 15.56
CA PHE A 152 -5.97 5.57 16.23
C PHE A 152 -7.06 5.54 17.32
N ASP A 153 -7.23 6.63 18.07
CA ASP A 153 -8.30 6.75 19.07
C ASP A 153 -9.69 6.70 18.40
N TRP A 154 -9.84 7.38 17.27
CA TRP A 154 -11.06 7.31 16.46
C TRP A 154 -11.31 5.90 15.91
N ALA A 155 -10.30 5.23 15.38
CA ALA A 155 -10.41 3.87 14.85
C ALA A 155 -10.83 2.89 15.96
N GLU A 156 -10.22 2.99 17.15
CA GLU A 156 -10.55 2.18 18.31
C GLU A 156 -12.00 2.41 18.79
N ALA A 157 -12.44 3.67 18.91
CA ALA A 157 -13.80 4.02 19.27
C ALA A 157 -14.86 3.43 18.31
N HIS A 158 -14.50 3.23 17.04
CA HIS A 158 -15.36 2.63 16.02
C HIS A 158 -15.10 1.13 15.80
N ARG A 159 -14.21 0.50 16.57
CA ARG A 159 -13.80 -0.90 16.40
C ARG A 159 -13.27 -1.21 15.00
N ILE A 160 -12.51 -0.32 14.45
CA ILE A 160 -11.86 -0.46 13.15
C ILE A 160 -10.45 -1.00 13.39
N ALA A 161 -10.12 -2.12 12.76
CA ALA A 161 -8.76 -2.67 12.79
C ALA A 161 -7.87 -1.90 11.80
N VAL A 162 -6.71 -1.42 12.27
CA VAL A 162 -5.79 -0.67 11.43
C VAL A 162 -4.69 -1.56 10.90
N ALA A 163 -4.56 -1.58 9.57
CA ALA A 163 -3.41 -2.13 8.85
C ALA A 163 -2.48 -0.98 8.45
N LEU A 164 -1.18 -1.14 8.63
CA LEU A 164 -0.19 -0.12 8.31
C LEU A 164 0.80 -0.60 7.25
N ASP A 165 0.96 0.21 6.21
CA ASP A 165 2.08 0.18 5.26
C ASP A 165 2.65 1.59 5.16
N THR A 166 3.76 1.89 5.84
CA THR A 166 4.27 3.25 5.95
C THR A 166 4.72 3.86 4.63
N GLY A 167 5.08 3.03 3.67
CA GLY A 167 5.87 3.45 2.53
C GLY A 167 7.31 3.81 2.93
N TRP A 168 8.09 4.26 1.94
CA TRP A 168 9.51 4.58 2.14
C TRP A 168 9.67 6.01 2.68
N PRO A 169 10.42 6.22 3.79
CA PRO A 169 10.70 7.56 4.30
C PRO A 169 11.58 8.35 3.34
N ILE A 170 11.27 9.64 3.12
CA ILE A 170 12.01 10.52 2.19
C ILE A 170 13.51 10.59 2.57
N ASP A 171 13.80 10.74 3.87
CA ASP A 171 15.17 10.83 4.40
C ASP A 171 15.74 9.44 4.78
N GLY A 172 15.14 8.36 4.28
CA GLY A 172 15.51 6.99 4.61
C GLY A 172 15.08 6.57 6.03
N TRP A 173 15.49 5.37 6.42
CA TRP A 173 15.16 4.78 7.71
C TRP A 173 16.10 5.30 8.82
N THR A 174 16.00 6.59 9.13
CA THR A 174 16.68 7.18 10.29
C THR A 174 16.11 6.62 11.59
N GLU A 175 16.86 6.75 12.72
CA GLU A 175 16.35 6.32 14.01
C GLU A 175 15.03 7.00 14.40
N ALA A 176 14.85 8.27 14.02
CA ALA A 176 13.60 9.01 14.23
C ALA A 176 12.43 8.40 13.46
N ASN A 177 12.63 8.07 12.17
CA ASN A 177 11.61 7.43 11.34
C ASN A 177 11.30 6.01 11.83
N CYS A 178 12.31 5.25 12.25
CA CYS A 178 12.12 3.94 12.85
C CYS A 178 11.34 4.02 14.17
N ALA A 179 11.65 5.00 15.04
CA ALA A 179 10.95 5.21 16.29
C ALA A 179 9.48 5.59 16.06
N ALA A 180 9.22 6.50 15.12
CA ALA A 180 7.86 6.86 14.72
C ALA A 180 7.06 5.66 14.23
N ALA A 181 7.61 4.89 13.28
CA ALA A 181 6.95 3.70 12.73
C ALA A 181 6.66 2.64 13.82
N ARG A 182 7.61 2.40 14.73
CA ARG A 182 7.38 1.50 15.89
C ARG A 182 6.26 2.01 16.81
N GLY A 183 6.21 3.33 17.03
CA GLY A 183 5.12 3.97 17.78
C GLY A 183 3.75 3.72 17.14
N TRP A 184 3.61 3.95 15.84
CA TRP A 184 2.36 3.70 15.11
C TRP A 184 1.97 2.23 15.11
N LEU A 185 2.94 1.33 14.88
CA LEU A 185 2.72 -0.12 14.90
C LEU A 185 2.18 -0.62 16.23
N SER A 186 2.56 -0.03 17.36
CA SER A 186 2.02 -0.40 18.68
C SER A 186 0.51 -0.21 18.80
N ARG A 187 -0.10 0.57 17.88
CA ARG A 187 -1.54 0.87 17.81
C ARG A 187 -2.26 0.08 16.70
N CYS A 188 -1.53 -0.72 15.89
CA CYS A 188 -2.07 -1.43 14.72
C CYS A 188 -2.33 -2.90 15.00
N GLU A 189 -3.30 -3.48 14.28
CA GLU A 189 -3.59 -4.91 14.24
C GLU A 189 -2.82 -5.64 13.14
N LEU A 190 -2.42 -4.93 12.06
CA LEU A 190 -1.66 -5.51 10.95
C LEU A 190 -0.49 -4.61 10.55
N ALA A 191 0.66 -5.23 10.27
CA ALA A 191 1.78 -4.61 9.58
C ALA A 191 1.96 -5.29 8.21
N LEU A 192 2.07 -4.49 7.14
CA LEU A 192 2.16 -4.98 5.75
C LEU A 192 3.43 -4.41 5.10
N PHE A 193 4.59 -4.90 5.48
CA PHE A 193 5.89 -4.36 5.08
C PHE A 193 6.60 -5.24 4.05
N ASN A 194 7.58 -4.66 3.37
CA ASN A 194 8.55 -5.45 2.62
C ASN A 194 9.69 -5.93 3.53
N GLU A 195 10.54 -6.78 2.98
CA GLU A 195 11.67 -7.36 3.71
C GLU A 195 12.65 -6.30 4.24
N VAL A 196 12.99 -5.30 3.41
CA VAL A 196 13.93 -4.24 3.79
C VAL A 196 13.36 -3.38 4.93
N GLU A 197 12.09 -2.98 4.83
CA GLU A 197 11.39 -2.24 5.88
C GLU A 197 11.36 -3.02 7.18
N THR A 198 10.98 -4.31 7.11
CA THR A 198 10.86 -5.19 8.27
C THR A 198 12.21 -5.38 8.99
N THR A 199 13.24 -5.74 8.23
CA THR A 199 14.58 -6.00 8.77
C THR A 199 15.22 -4.73 9.36
N THR A 200 15.02 -3.59 8.69
CA THR A 200 15.51 -2.30 9.15
C THR A 200 14.83 -1.86 10.45
N LEU A 201 13.48 -1.90 10.50
CA LEU A 201 12.72 -1.54 11.69
C LEU A 201 13.06 -2.40 12.91
N ALA A 202 13.29 -3.68 12.69
CA ALA A 202 13.66 -4.61 13.74
C ALA A 202 15.15 -4.56 14.12
N GLY A 203 16.02 -4.09 13.20
CA GLY A 203 17.47 -4.17 13.36
C GLY A 203 17.97 -5.63 13.34
N LEU A 204 17.36 -6.50 12.53
CA LEU A 204 17.66 -7.92 12.41
C LEU A 204 17.74 -8.31 10.94
N ALA A 205 18.67 -9.19 10.57
CA ALA A 205 18.87 -9.63 9.18
C ALA A 205 17.83 -10.67 8.72
N SER A 206 17.32 -11.49 9.65
CA SER A 206 16.33 -12.53 9.32
C SER A 206 14.92 -11.91 9.25
N PRO A 207 14.22 -11.99 8.10
CA PRO A 207 12.87 -11.44 7.97
C PRO A 207 11.88 -12.06 8.96
N ALA A 208 12.00 -13.37 9.24
CA ALA A 208 11.11 -14.06 10.17
C ALA A 208 11.33 -13.63 11.62
N GLU A 209 12.59 -13.47 12.05
CA GLU A 209 12.92 -12.95 13.39
C GLU A 209 12.54 -11.50 13.53
N ALA A 210 12.77 -10.69 12.49
CA ALA A 210 12.38 -9.30 12.42
C ALA A 210 10.86 -9.13 12.55
N ALA A 211 10.09 -9.93 11.82
CA ALA A 211 8.63 -9.94 11.89
C ALA A 211 8.12 -10.33 13.30
N ARG A 212 8.73 -11.33 13.95
CA ARG A 212 8.38 -11.67 15.35
C ARG A 212 8.65 -10.52 16.30
N LYS A 213 9.83 -9.91 16.21
CA LYS A 213 10.19 -8.75 17.05
C LYS A 213 9.25 -7.57 16.87
N ILE A 214 8.86 -7.27 15.62
CA ILE A 214 7.87 -6.22 15.35
C ILE A 214 6.52 -6.58 15.97
N ARG A 215 6.03 -7.81 15.76
CA ARG A 215 4.76 -8.28 16.31
C ARG A 215 4.73 -8.21 17.83
N ASP A 216 5.82 -8.52 18.50
CA ASP A 216 5.91 -8.46 19.97
C ASP A 216 5.79 -7.03 20.52
N GLY A 217 6.07 -6.03 19.70
CA GLY A 217 5.84 -4.61 19.99
C GLY A 217 4.46 -4.08 19.60
N MET A 218 3.63 -4.88 18.94
CA MET A 218 2.29 -4.51 18.49
C MET A 218 1.22 -4.93 19.51
N ARG A 219 -0.05 -4.65 19.19
CA ARG A 219 -1.20 -5.11 20.01
C ARG A 219 -1.24 -6.64 20.09
N SER A 220 -1.76 -7.15 21.21
CA SER A 220 -2.02 -8.60 21.34
C SER A 220 -2.93 -9.09 20.22
N GLY A 221 -2.57 -10.18 19.58
CA GLY A 221 -3.31 -10.73 18.44
C GLY A 221 -2.99 -10.07 17.09
N ALA A 222 -1.99 -9.18 17.03
CA ALA A 222 -1.57 -8.56 15.77
C ALA A 222 -0.92 -9.57 14.82
N THR A 223 -0.95 -9.24 13.55
CA THR A 223 -0.34 -9.99 12.45
C THR A 223 0.70 -9.13 11.74
N VAL A 224 1.87 -9.68 11.46
CA VAL A 224 2.90 -9.05 10.63
C VAL A 224 3.06 -9.85 9.34
N VAL A 225 2.95 -9.17 8.21
CA VAL A 225 3.16 -9.73 6.87
C VAL A 225 4.40 -9.10 6.27
N VAL A 226 5.28 -9.92 5.70
CA VAL A 226 6.52 -9.49 5.06
C VAL A 226 6.50 -9.91 3.60
N LYS A 227 6.46 -8.94 2.71
CA LYS A 227 6.55 -9.11 1.24
C LYS A 227 8.01 -9.29 0.86
N ARG A 228 8.36 -10.39 0.17
CA ARG A 228 9.73 -10.79 -0.16
C ARG A 228 9.98 -10.86 -1.68
N GLY A 229 9.18 -10.15 -2.44
CA GLY A 229 9.30 -10.10 -3.90
C GLY A 229 9.24 -11.49 -4.55
N PRO A 230 10.29 -11.90 -5.30
CA PRO A 230 10.31 -13.21 -5.96
C PRO A 230 10.30 -14.41 -5.01
N ASP A 231 10.66 -14.21 -3.73
CA ASP A 231 10.63 -15.23 -2.70
C ASP A 231 9.26 -15.38 -2.01
N GLY A 232 8.25 -14.63 -2.50
CA GLY A 232 6.88 -14.70 -2.00
C GLY A 232 6.64 -13.83 -0.77
N ALA A 233 6.04 -14.39 0.27
CA ALA A 233 5.74 -13.66 1.50
C ALA A 233 5.70 -14.59 2.72
N ILE A 234 5.91 -14.00 3.90
CA ILE A 234 5.70 -14.66 5.19
C ILE A 234 4.71 -13.85 6.03
N ALA A 235 4.04 -14.53 6.96
CA ALA A 235 3.24 -13.90 7.99
C ALA A 235 3.52 -14.52 9.37
N ILE A 236 3.53 -13.68 10.39
CA ILE A 236 3.46 -14.11 11.81
C ILE A 236 2.03 -13.82 12.27
N GLY A 237 1.26 -14.86 12.49
CA GLY A 237 -0.15 -14.76 12.87
C GLY A 237 -0.38 -14.38 14.34
N PRO A 238 -1.64 -14.23 14.75
CA PRO A 238 -2.02 -13.88 16.13
C PRO A 238 -1.51 -14.86 17.18
N ASP A 239 -1.36 -16.13 16.81
CA ASP A 239 -0.85 -17.23 17.64
C ASP A 239 0.70 -17.34 17.65
N GLY A 240 1.39 -16.47 16.89
CA GLY A 240 2.85 -16.49 16.73
C GLY A 240 3.38 -17.50 15.70
N ARG A 241 2.48 -18.24 15.05
CA ARG A 241 2.84 -19.19 14.00
C ARG A 241 3.39 -18.44 12.77
N LEU A 242 4.49 -18.95 12.25
CA LEU A 242 5.03 -18.53 10.95
C LEU A 242 4.29 -19.27 9.83
N ILE A 243 3.80 -18.51 8.88
CA ILE A 243 3.20 -18.98 7.64
C ILE A 243 4.05 -18.44 6.49
N GLU A 244 4.32 -19.28 5.50
CA GLU A 244 5.13 -18.91 4.34
C GLU A 244 4.45 -19.38 3.06
N ALA A 245 4.46 -18.52 2.03
CA ALA A 245 3.95 -18.82 0.70
C ALA A 245 4.93 -18.31 -0.36
N ALA A 246 5.29 -19.19 -1.29
CA ALA A 246 6.22 -18.89 -2.37
C ALA A 246 5.54 -18.14 -3.52
N ALA A 247 6.27 -17.27 -4.21
CA ALA A 247 5.77 -16.62 -5.43
C ALA A 247 5.97 -17.53 -6.66
N PRO A 248 5.03 -17.50 -7.62
CA PRO A 248 5.24 -18.14 -8.91
C PRO A 248 6.32 -17.40 -9.70
N ARG A 249 7.06 -18.11 -10.53
CA ARG A 249 7.97 -17.49 -11.47
C ARG A 249 7.19 -16.87 -12.62
N VAL A 250 7.34 -15.56 -12.81
CA VAL A 250 6.67 -14.81 -13.88
C VAL A 250 7.69 -13.95 -14.64
N THR A 251 7.39 -13.63 -15.88
CA THR A 251 8.13 -12.61 -16.62
C THR A 251 7.66 -11.24 -16.14
N VAL A 252 8.53 -10.50 -15.48
CA VAL A 252 8.20 -9.20 -14.91
C VAL A 252 8.17 -8.14 -16.01
N VAL A 253 7.07 -7.38 -16.06
CA VAL A 253 6.89 -6.23 -16.96
C VAL A 253 7.07 -4.93 -16.17
N ASP A 254 6.37 -4.81 -15.02
CA ASP A 254 6.44 -3.62 -14.15
C ASP A 254 6.09 -3.97 -12.70
N THR A 255 7.02 -3.69 -11.78
CA THR A 255 6.84 -3.98 -10.35
C THR A 255 6.38 -2.78 -9.51
N ILE A 256 6.18 -1.58 -10.12
CA ILE A 256 5.74 -0.40 -9.36
C ILE A 256 4.34 -0.64 -8.81
N GLY A 257 4.14 -0.44 -7.52
CA GLY A 257 2.86 -0.68 -6.84
C GLY A 257 2.54 -2.16 -6.58
N ALA A 258 3.47 -3.10 -6.83
CA ALA A 258 3.24 -4.52 -6.54
C ALA A 258 2.89 -4.78 -5.07
N GLY A 259 3.55 -4.07 -4.13
CA GLY A 259 3.26 -4.12 -2.71
C GLY A 259 1.84 -3.66 -2.37
N ASP A 260 1.36 -2.62 -3.05
CA ASP A 260 0.01 -2.07 -2.84
C ASP A 260 -1.06 -3.03 -3.34
N VAL A 261 -0.81 -3.67 -4.49
CA VAL A 261 -1.68 -4.72 -5.05
C VAL A 261 -1.71 -5.95 -4.14
N PHE A 262 -0.55 -6.34 -3.60
CA PHE A 262 -0.48 -7.40 -2.58
C PHE A 262 -1.33 -7.04 -1.36
N ASN A 263 -1.16 -5.84 -0.81
CA ASN A 263 -1.93 -5.37 0.34
C ASN A 263 -3.45 -5.40 0.05
N ALA A 264 -3.85 -4.97 -1.15
CA ALA A 264 -5.24 -4.98 -1.57
C ALA A 264 -5.83 -6.40 -1.56
N ALA A 265 -5.17 -7.35 -2.20
CA ALA A 265 -5.65 -8.73 -2.28
C ALA A 265 -5.62 -9.44 -0.91
N PHE A 266 -4.56 -9.21 -0.11
CA PHE A 266 -4.45 -9.74 1.25
C PHE A 266 -5.61 -9.28 2.13
N LEU A 267 -5.87 -7.96 2.18
CA LEU A 267 -6.95 -7.40 2.99
C LEU A 267 -8.34 -7.81 2.49
N ALA A 268 -8.52 -7.96 1.18
CA ALA A 268 -9.77 -8.45 0.62
C ALA A 268 -10.07 -9.90 1.05
N ALA A 269 -9.08 -10.78 1.02
CA ALA A 269 -9.21 -12.17 1.49
C ALA A 269 -9.45 -12.22 3.01
N LEU A 270 -8.67 -11.43 3.77
CA LEU A 270 -8.82 -11.35 5.22
C LEU A 270 -10.20 -10.82 5.64
N ALA A 271 -10.72 -9.81 4.93
CA ALA A 271 -12.05 -9.27 5.15
C ALA A 271 -13.18 -10.28 4.85
N GLN A 272 -12.92 -11.28 4.02
CA GLN A 272 -13.80 -12.40 3.76
C GLN A 272 -13.70 -13.49 4.83
N GLY A 273 -12.79 -13.35 5.82
CA GLY A 273 -12.58 -14.32 6.88
C GLY A 273 -11.75 -15.54 6.48
N ARG A 274 -10.94 -15.41 5.44
CA ARG A 274 -10.08 -16.51 4.98
C ARG A 274 -8.91 -16.72 5.94
N PRO A 275 -8.39 -17.95 6.06
CA PRO A 275 -7.16 -18.24 6.78
C PRO A 275 -5.97 -17.44 6.24
N LEU A 276 -4.96 -17.20 7.07
CA LEU A 276 -3.80 -16.38 6.66
C LEU A 276 -3.01 -17.00 5.49
N GLU A 277 -2.96 -18.34 5.41
CA GLU A 277 -2.38 -19.05 4.27
C GLU A 277 -3.05 -18.66 2.95
N ASP A 278 -4.39 -18.67 2.93
CA ASP A 278 -5.19 -18.31 1.75
C ASP A 278 -5.01 -16.82 1.42
N CYS A 279 -4.93 -15.97 2.45
CA CYS A 279 -4.69 -14.53 2.26
C CYS A 279 -3.32 -14.28 1.60
N LEU A 280 -2.26 -14.97 2.04
CA LEU A 280 -0.92 -14.85 1.43
C LEU A 280 -0.93 -15.36 -0.02
N CYS A 281 -1.52 -16.52 -0.26
CA CYS A 281 -1.60 -17.12 -1.61
C CYS A 281 -2.36 -16.18 -2.57
N ALA A 282 -3.53 -15.67 -2.18
CA ALA A 282 -4.31 -14.74 -2.99
C ALA A 282 -3.52 -13.46 -3.28
N ALA A 283 -2.87 -12.88 -2.27
CA ALA A 283 -2.08 -11.66 -2.41
C ALA A 283 -0.90 -11.84 -3.39
N ILE A 284 -0.18 -12.95 -3.26
CA ILE A 284 0.94 -13.30 -4.14
C ILE A 284 0.44 -13.51 -5.59
N GLN A 285 -0.64 -14.25 -5.78
CA GLN A 285 -1.19 -14.51 -7.12
C GLN A 285 -1.62 -13.23 -7.83
N VAL A 286 -2.39 -12.36 -7.17
CA VAL A 286 -2.85 -11.09 -7.74
C VAL A 286 -1.68 -10.16 -8.03
N ALA A 287 -0.73 -10.03 -7.10
CA ALA A 287 0.46 -9.20 -7.31
C ALA A 287 1.33 -9.73 -8.45
N SER A 288 1.59 -11.05 -8.51
CA SER A 288 2.38 -11.67 -9.58
C SER A 288 1.74 -11.48 -10.95
N ARG A 289 0.41 -11.60 -11.06
CA ARG A 289 -0.33 -11.32 -12.29
C ARG A 289 -0.22 -9.85 -12.69
N ALA A 290 -0.42 -8.95 -11.74
CA ALA A 290 -0.38 -7.51 -12.01
C ALA A 290 0.99 -7.04 -12.52
N ILE A 291 2.10 -7.61 -12.03
CA ILE A 291 3.45 -7.24 -12.47
C ILE A 291 3.90 -7.88 -13.78
N SER A 292 3.17 -8.87 -14.27
CA SER A 292 3.52 -9.66 -15.48
C SER A 292 2.66 -9.34 -16.69
N THR A 293 1.75 -8.37 -16.60
CA THR A 293 0.80 -8.00 -17.67
C THR A 293 0.83 -6.52 -18.00
N LEU A 294 0.65 -6.18 -19.29
CA LEU A 294 0.47 -4.81 -19.78
C LEU A 294 -0.64 -4.80 -20.85
N PRO A 295 -1.75 -4.06 -20.65
CA PRO A 295 -2.08 -3.30 -19.44
C PRO A 295 -2.18 -4.21 -18.22
N ARG A 296 -2.01 -3.62 -17.02
CA ARG A 296 -2.00 -4.35 -15.74
C ARG A 296 -3.33 -5.08 -15.52
N ASP A 297 -3.28 -6.38 -15.27
CA ASP A 297 -4.43 -7.25 -15.01
C ASP A 297 -4.37 -7.80 -13.57
N TYR A 298 -5.45 -7.64 -12.82
CA TYR A 298 -5.58 -8.08 -11.42
C TYR A 298 -6.34 -9.42 -11.30
N GLY A 299 -6.82 -10.00 -12.41
CA GLY A 299 -7.51 -11.31 -12.45
C GLY A 299 -9.00 -11.29 -12.12
N GLY A 300 -9.59 -10.11 -11.86
CA GLY A 300 -10.99 -10.02 -11.45
C GLY A 300 -11.27 -10.51 -10.02
N PRO A 301 -12.53 -10.76 -9.65
CA PRO A 301 -12.89 -11.16 -8.29
C PRO A 301 -12.12 -12.38 -7.79
N ILE A 302 -11.56 -12.29 -6.58
CA ILE A 302 -10.81 -13.39 -5.97
C ILE A 302 -11.76 -14.55 -5.72
N GLN A 303 -11.51 -15.68 -6.40
CA GLN A 303 -12.23 -16.92 -6.19
C GLN A 303 -11.40 -17.83 -5.28
N PHE A 304 -12.01 -18.30 -4.19
CA PHE A 304 -11.43 -19.32 -3.34
C PHE A 304 -12.17 -20.62 -3.62
N GLU A 305 -11.45 -21.68 -3.94
CA GLU A 305 -12.04 -23.01 -3.97
C GLU A 305 -12.51 -23.36 -2.55
N ASP A 306 -13.79 -23.65 -2.40
CA ASP A 306 -14.31 -24.13 -1.12
C ASP A 306 -13.68 -25.51 -0.84
N ALA A 307 -12.86 -25.61 0.21
CA ALA A 307 -12.22 -26.83 0.68
C ALA A 307 -13.23 -27.87 1.23
N ALA A 308 -14.44 -27.91 0.68
CA ALA A 308 -15.56 -28.73 1.15
C ALA A 308 -15.71 -30.09 0.46
N HIS A 309 -14.80 -30.51 -0.44
CA HIS A 309 -14.98 -31.75 -1.21
C HIS A 309 -13.93 -32.85 -1.02
N GLU A 310 -13.00 -32.76 -0.08
CA GLU A 310 -12.05 -33.85 0.19
C GLU A 310 -12.14 -34.43 1.62
N ARG A 311 -13.34 -34.56 2.17
CA ARG A 311 -13.57 -35.50 3.30
C ARG A 311 -14.87 -36.27 3.05
N ALA A 312 -14.82 -37.18 2.11
CA ALA A 312 -15.78 -38.25 2.01
C ALA A 312 -15.03 -39.60 1.95
#